data_fedf5057c37d7b39f1ce2565fd1e2206
#
_entry.id   fedf5057c37d7b39f1ce2565fd1e2206
#
_cell.length_a   1.000
_cell.length_b   1.000
_cell.length_c   1.000
_cell.angle_alpha   90.00
_cell.angle_beta   90.00
_cell.angle_gamma   90.00
#
_symmetry.space_group_name_H-M   'P 1'
#
loop_
_entity.id
_entity.type
_entity.pdbx_description
1 polymer ?
#
loop_
_entity_poly.entity_id
_entity_poly.type
_entity_poly.pdbx_seq_one_letter_code
_entity_poly.pdbx_strand_id
1 'polypeptide(L)'
;SDGLILICPSRTADCRMEMYNADGSQGIMCGNGVRCVGKYVYDHGLVDKDKRTITVETLAGIKTLELEIEDGKAVSVTVDMGEAALTSRLPEDITVDGKEYRFVGINVGNPHAIYYVDQVDCLDLERIGPAFENHERFAPDRVNTEFIHVADRKHLEMRVWERGSGETWACGTGATASVLASILMGYVDDEAEVSLQIGR
;
A
#
# COMPACT_ATOMS: atom_id res chain seq x y z
N SER A 1 8.71 -5.95 15.38
CA SER A 1 7.42 -6.02 14.65
C SER A 1 7.32 -4.80 13.77
N ASP A 2 6.65 -4.94 12.62
CA ASP A 2 6.56 -3.89 11.60
C ASP A 2 5.56 -2.78 12.00
N GLY A 3 4.85 -2.96 13.10
CA GLY A 3 3.91 -1.99 13.65
C GLY A 3 2.93 -2.59 14.65
N LEU A 4 1.98 -1.75 15.08
CA LEU A 4 0.91 -2.10 16.03
C LEU A 4 -0.43 -1.69 15.43
N ILE A 5 -1.43 -2.58 15.49
CA ILE A 5 -2.81 -2.28 15.14
C ILE A 5 -3.67 -2.41 16.39
N LEU A 6 -4.40 -1.35 16.72
CA LEU A 6 -5.42 -1.34 17.75
C LEU A 6 -6.80 -1.42 17.11
N ILE A 7 -7.64 -2.31 17.63
CA ILE A 7 -9.05 -2.42 17.25
C ILE A 7 -9.88 -1.74 18.33
N CYS A 8 -10.50 -0.62 17.98
CA CYS A 8 -11.24 0.24 18.89
C CYS A 8 -12.73 0.27 18.53
N PRO A 9 -13.62 0.60 19.49
CA PRO A 9 -15.01 0.90 19.18
C PRO A 9 -15.13 2.09 18.23
N SER A 10 -16.14 2.07 17.34
CA SER A 10 -16.52 3.20 16.48
C SER A 10 -17.95 3.63 16.75
N ARG A 11 -18.27 4.89 16.44
CA ARG A 11 -19.63 5.42 16.44
C ARG A 11 -20.25 5.48 15.04
N THR A 12 -19.41 5.29 14.01
CA THR A 12 -19.77 5.48 12.59
C THR A 12 -19.57 4.23 11.75
N ALA A 13 -18.88 3.21 12.30
CA ALA A 13 -18.56 1.96 11.64
C ALA A 13 -18.68 0.79 12.63
N ASP A 14 -18.50 -0.44 12.17
CA ASP A 14 -18.55 -1.64 13.02
C ASP A 14 -17.38 -1.67 14.02
N CYS A 15 -16.21 -1.16 13.61
CA CYS A 15 -15.08 -0.94 14.49
C CYS A 15 -14.17 0.17 13.92
N ARG A 16 -13.15 0.58 14.70
CA ARG A 16 -12.11 1.51 14.26
C ARG A 16 -10.75 0.84 14.34
N MET A 17 -9.95 1.03 13.31
CA MET A 17 -8.55 0.65 13.25
C MET A 17 -7.66 1.86 13.50
N GLU A 18 -6.80 1.76 14.49
CA GLU A 18 -5.65 2.66 14.67
C GLU A 18 -4.37 1.86 14.47
N MET A 19 -3.48 2.34 13.61
CA MET A 19 -2.22 1.67 13.37
C MET A 19 -1.04 2.60 13.61
N TYR A 20 0.05 2.02 14.05
CA TYR A 20 1.30 2.70 14.33
C TYR A 20 2.44 1.93 13.66
N ASN A 21 3.27 2.63 12.89
CA ASN A 21 4.45 2.09 12.24
C ASN A 21 5.55 1.74 13.26
N ALA A 22 6.60 1.06 12.83
CA ALA A 22 7.72 0.69 13.68
C ALA A 22 8.45 1.89 14.29
N ASP A 23 8.44 3.04 13.60
CA ASP A 23 8.99 4.32 14.05
C ASP A 23 8.10 5.07 15.05
N GLY A 24 6.91 4.52 15.39
CA GLY A 24 5.91 5.12 16.27
C GLY A 24 4.99 6.14 15.61
N SER A 25 5.18 6.45 14.33
CA SER A 25 4.26 7.32 13.60
C SER A 25 2.92 6.63 13.36
N GLN A 26 1.83 7.41 13.37
CA GLN A 26 0.51 6.87 13.08
C GLN A 26 0.34 6.64 11.58
N GLY A 27 0.00 5.41 11.19
CA GLY A 27 -0.30 5.06 9.82
C GLY A 27 -1.73 5.48 9.43
N ILE A 28 -1.90 5.97 8.21
CA ILE A 28 -3.21 6.41 7.69
C ILE A 28 -4.07 5.20 7.32
N MET A 29 -3.49 4.22 6.64
CA MET A 29 -4.15 3.03 6.13
C MET A 29 -3.12 1.93 5.83
N CYS A 30 -3.52 0.67 6.07
CA CYS A 30 -2.79 -0.51 5.64
C CYS A 30 -3.79 -1.55 5.10
N GLY A 31 -3.75 -1.83 3.80
CA GLY A 31 -4.67 -2.78 3.16
C GLY A 31 -4.58 -4.20 3.73
N ASN A 32 -3.36 -4.67 4.04
CA ASN A 32 -3.16 -5.96 4.71
C ASN A 32 -3.72 -5.93 6.14
N GLY A 33 -3.41 -4.87 6.89
CA GLY A 33 -3.85 -4.71 8.28
C GLY A 33 -5.36 -4.66 8.41
N VAL A 34 -6.05 -3.89 7.56
CA VAL A 34 -7.52 -3.78 7.66
C VAL A 34 -8.22 -5.10 7.33
N ARG A 35 -7.66 -5.93 6.41
CA ARG A 35 -8.18 -7.28 6.16
C ARG A 35 -8.01 -8.19 7.38
N CYS A 36 -6.86 -8.10 8.06
CA CYS A 36 -6.63 -8.82 9.31
C CYS A 36 -7.61 -8.37 10.41
N VAL A 37 -7.88 -7.05 10.52
CA VAL A 37 -8.90 -6.51 11.43
C VAL A 37 -10.27 -7.10 11.11
N GLY A 38 -10.68 -7.09 9.83
CA GLY A 38 -11.95 -7.66 9.39
C GLY A 38 -12.11 -9.12 9.80
N LYS A 39 -11.11 -9.94 9.50
CA LYS A 39 -11.10 -11.35 9.93
C LYS A 39 -11.14 -11.48 11.45
N TYR A 40 -10.34 -10.71 12.18
CA TYR A 40 -10.26 -10.79 13.63
C TYR A 40 -11.62 -10.48 14.29
N VAL A 41 -12.26 -9.36 13.94
CA VAL A 41 -13.52 -8.95 14.56
C VAL A 41 -14.64 -9.93 14.26
N TYR A 42 -14.66 -10.52 13.07
CA TYR A 42 -15.62 -11.55 12.70
C TYR A 42 -15.37 -12.85 13.47
N ASP A 43 -14.15 -13.38 13.42
CA ASP A 43 -13.80 -14.68 14.02
C ASP A 43 -14.00 -14.67 15.55
N HIS A 44 -13.79 -13.52 16.20
CA HIS A 44 -13.95 -13.37 17.66
C HIS A 44 -15.33 -12.87 18.09
N GLY A 45 -16.28 -12.73 17.16
CA GLY A 45 -17.66 -12.34 17.49
C GLY A 45 -17.80 -10.91 18.02
N LEU A 46 -16.90 -10.01 17.59
CA LEU A 46 -17.00 -8.58 17.90
C LEU A 46 -17.98 -7.86 16.96
N VAL A 47 -18.42 -8.53 15.91
CA VAL A 47 -19.48 -8.14 15.00
C VAL A 47 -20.48 -9.28 14.85
N ASP A 48 -21.68 -8.99 14.35
CA ASP A 48 -22.72 -9.98 14.12
C ASP A 48 -22.22 -11.05 13.12
N LYS A 49 -22.42 -12.32 13.47
CA LYS A 49 -22.02 -13.48 12.65
C LYS A 49 -22.83 -13.62 11.35
N ASP A 50 -23.97 -12.98 11.24
CA ASP A 50 -24.75 -12.95 10.01
C ASP A 50 -24.22 -11.95 8.98
N LYS A 51 -23.35 -11.02 9.39
CA LYS A 51 -22.71 -10.07 8.48
C LYS A 51 -21.76 -10.75 7.50
N ARG A 52 -21.84 -10.31 6.25
CA ARG A 52 -20.88 -10.63 5.19
C ARG A 52 -20.11 -9.39 4.75
N THR A 53 -20.60 -8.23 5.14
CA THR A 53 -19.94 -6.94 4.90
C THR A 53 -19.78 -6.25 6.24
N ILE A 54 -18.59 -5.78 6.53
CA ILE A 54 -18.28 -4.99 7.72
C ILE A 54 -17.60 -3.68 7.33
N THR A 55 -17.75 -2.68 8.17
CA THR A 55 -17.16 -1.36 7.97
C THR A 55 -16.10 -1.10 9.03
N VAL A 56 -14.98 -0.52 8.61
CA VAL A 56 -13.86 -0.17 9.50
C VAL A 56 -13.53 1.31 9.33
N GLU A 57 -13.66 2.07 10.41
CA GLU A 57 -13.21 3.46 10.46
C GLU A 57 -11.67 3.50 10.49
N THR A 58 -11.06 4.27 9.58
CA THR A 58 -9.62 4.49 9.50
C THR A 58 -9.33 5.98 9.31
N LEU A 59 -8.08 6.41 9.39
CA LEU A 59 -7.70 7.79 9.06
C LEU A 59 -7.90 8.12 7.57
N ALA A 60 -7.95 7.10 6.69
CA ALA A 60 -8.28 7.24 5.27
C ALA A 60 -9.80 7.11 5.01
N GLY A 61 -10.65 7.34 6.02
CA GLY A 61 -12.10 7.19 5.93
C GLY A 61 -12.59 5.78 6.28
N ILE A 62 -13.89 5.57 6.13
CA ILE A 62 -14.53 4.27 6.37
C ILE A 62 -14.24 3.35 5.19
N LYS A 63 -13.72 2.16 5.50
CA LYS A 63 -13.48 1.09 4.51
C LYS A 63 -14.53 0.01 4.64
N THR A 64 -15.01 -0.45 3.50
CA THR A 64 -15.96 -1.56 3.41
C THR A 64 -15.21 -2.84 3.10
N LEU A 65 -15.45 -3.87 3.89
CA LEU A 65 -14.83 -5.18 3.76
C LEU A 65 -15.90 -6.22 3.46
N GLU A 66 -15.69 -7.01 2.42
CA GLU A 66 -16.51 -8.17 2.10
C GLU A 66 -15.83 -9.43 2.61
N LEU A 67 -16.56 -10.27 3.34
CA LEU A 67 -16.07 -11.48 3.99
C LEU A 67 -16.55 -12.72 3.26
N GLU A 68 -15.64 -13.59 2.92
CA GLU A 68 -15.93 -14.97 2.54
C GLU A 68 -15.85 -15.84 3.80
N ILE A 69 -16.94 -16.57 4.10
CA ILE A 69 -17.07 -17.32 5.33
C ILE A 69 -17.21 -18.80 5.05
N GLU A 70 -16.34 -19.59 5.65
CA GLU A 70 -16.40 -21.06 5.66
C GLU A 70 -16.28 -21.55 7.11
N ASP A 71 -17.10 -22.52 7.49
CA ASP A 71 -17.12 -23.12 8.82
C ASP A 71 -17.18 -22.10 9.99
N GLY A 72 -17.90 -20.98 9.76
CA GLY A 72 -18.09 -19.92 10.76
C GLY A 72 -16.87 -19.02 10.97
N LYS A 73 -15.88 -19.05 10.05
CA LYS A 73 -14.69 -18.22 10.06
C LYS A 73 -14.49 -17.50 8.73
N ALA A 74 -13.92 -16.31 8.78
CA ALA A 74 -13.54 -15.59 7.57
C ALA A 74 -12.28 -16.24 6.95
N VAL A 75 -12.41 -16.76 5.73
CA VAL A 75 -11.30 -17.37 4.95
C VAL A 75 -10.69 -16.38 3.98
N SER A 76 -11.48 -15.41 3.50
CA SER A 76 -11.03 -14.32 2.64
C SER A 76 -11.68 -13.01 3.06
N VAL A 77 -10.97 -11.91 2.83
CA VAL A 77 -11.47 -10.54 3.07
C VAL A 77 -11.07 -9.66 1.89
N THR A 78 -12.05 -9.15 1.18
CA THR A 78 -11.88 -8.13 0.15
C THR A 78 -12.13 -6.76 0.75
N VAL A 79 -11.26 -5.79 0.48
CA VAL A 79 -11.40 -4.40 0.94
C VAL A 79 -11.56 -3.47 -0.24
N ASP A 80 -12.60 -2.61 -0.19
CA ASP A 80 -12.72 -1.49 -1.12
C ASP A 80 -11.79 -0.36 -0.66
N MET A 81 -10.74 -0.11 -1.43
CA MET A 81 -9.76 0.95 -1.17
C MET A 81 -10.22 2.32 -1.66
N GLY A 82 -11.30 2.39 -2.45
CA GLY A 82 -11.79 3.60 -3.09
C GLY A 82 -11.09 3.88 -4.43
N GLU A 83 -11.33 5.07 -4.98
CA GLU A 83 -10.76 5.48 -6.26
C GLU A 83 -9.27 5.83 -6.14
N ALA A 84 -8.51 5.38 -7.13
CA ALA A 84 -7.11 5.76 -7.27
C ALA A 84 -7.01 7.18 -7.87
N ALA A 85 -6.04 7.96 -7.38
CA ALA A 85 -5.80 9.32 -7.87
C ALA A 85 -4.35 9.52 -8.31
N LEU A 86 -4.17 10.13 -9.49
CA LEU A 86 -2.86 10.63 -9.93
C LEU A 86 -2.51 11.88 -9.11
N THR A 87 -1.35 11.89 -8.45
CA THR A 87 -0.92 12.98 -7.55
C THR A 87 0.33 13.72 -8.02
N SER A 88 0.84 13.39 -9.20
CA SER A 88 1.98 14.05 -9.86
C SER A 88 1.64 14.41 -11.30
N ARG A 89 2.59 15.05 -12.00
CA ARG A 89 2.64 15.03 -13.47
C ARG A 89 2.91 13.60 -13.96
N LEU A 90 2.75 13.35 -15.25
CA LEU A 90 2.87 12.02 -15.87
C LEU A 90 3.96 11.99 -16.96
N PRO A 91 5.23 11.69 -16.65
CA PRO A 91 5.85 11.63 -15.32
C PRO A 91 6.24 13.01 -14.77
N GLU A 92 6.64 13.09 -13.49
CA GLU A 92 7.19 14.26 -12.85
C GLU A 92 8.69 14.08 -12.58
N ASP A 93 9.50 15.11 -12.87
CA ASP A 93 10.94 15.09 -12.58
C ASP A 93 11.20 15.46 -11.12
N ILE A 94 12.19 14.80 -10.51
CA ILE A 94 12.62 15.00 -9.12
C ILE A 94 14.10 14.78 -8.98
N THR A 95 14.77 15.54 -8.10
CA THR A 95 16.20 15.37 -7.81
C THR A 95 16.38 14.79 -6.41
N VAL A 96 16.88 13.56 -6.31
CA VAL A 96 17.18 12.89 -5.03
C VAL A 96 18.69 12.70 -4.91
N ASP A 97 19.29 13.21 -3.83
CA ASP A 97 20.73 13.16 -3.56
C ASP A 97 21.60 13.65 -4.75
N GLY A 98 21.12 14.72 -5.43
CA GLY A 98 21.82 15.33 -6.55
C GLY A 98 21.73 14.56 -7.89
N LYS A 99 20.92 13.49 -7.93
CA LYS A 99 20.65 12.71 -9.13
C LYS A 99 19.21 12.90 -9.57
N GLU A 100 19.01 13.10 -10.87
CA GLU A 100 17.68 13.26 -11.46
C GLU A 100 16.98 11.93 -11.64
N TYR A 101 15.70 11.91 -11.29
CA TYR A 101 14.79 10.79 -11.47
C TYR A 101 13.45 11.29 -12.01
N ARG A 102 12.66 10.37 -12.52
CA ARG A 102 11.26 10.61 -12.88
C ARG A 102 10.36 9.63 -12.14
N PHE A 103 9.22 10.11 -11.66
CA PHE A 103 8.27 9.29 -10.94
C PHE A 103 6.83 9.58 -11.38
N VAL A 104 5.94 8.65 -11.05
CA VAL A 104 4.50 8.81 -11.14
C VAL A 104 3.92 8.68 -9.73
N GLY A 105 3.23 9.72 -9.27
CA GLY A 105 2.59 9.72 -7.95
C GLY A 105 1.17 9.19 -8.03
N ILE A 106 0.84 8.15 -7.28
CA ILE A 106 -0.49 7.54 -7.21
C ILE A 106 -0.93 7.44 -5.75
N ASN A 107 -2.19 7.78 -5.49
CA ASN A 107 -2.82 7.56 -4.19
C ASN A 107 -3.94 6.52 -4.35
N VAL A 108 -3.85 5.42 -3.62
CA VAL A 108 -4.84 4.34 -3.53
C VAL A 108 -5.34 4.18 -2.08
N GLY A 109 -5.53 5.32 -1.37
CA GLY A 109 -5.84 5.37 0.06
C GLY A 109 -4.60 5.66 0.93
N ASN A 110 -3.41 5.55 0.37
CA ASN A 110 -2.12 5.98 0.87
C ASN A 110 -1.24 6.44 -0.31
N PRO A 111 -0.25 7.33 -0.08
CA PRO A 111 0.56 7.89 -1.16
C PRO A 111 1.67 6.94 -1.59
N HIS A 112 1.87 6.83 -2.92
CA HIS A 112 2.92 6.05 -3.57
C HIS A 112 3.64 6.89 -4.62
N ALA A 113 4.97 6.73 -4.72
CA ALA A 113 5.81 7.31 -5.76
C ALA A 113 6.53 6.18 -6.51
N ILE A 114 6.19 6.02 -7.78
CA ILE A 114 6.62 4.91 -8.63
C ILE A 114 7.78 5.38 -9.51
N TYR A 115 8.94 4.75 -9.35
CA TYR A 115 10.17 5.01 -10.08
C TYR A 115 10.51 3.83 -10.98
N TYR A 116 10.77 4.09 -12.26
CA TYR A 116 11.16 3.04 -13.20
C TYR A 116 12.68 2.92 -13.26
N VAL A 117 13.18 1.70 -13.16
CA VAL A 117 14.61 1.35 -13.13
C VAL A 117 14.89 0.19 -14.07
N ASP A 118 16.15 0.07 -14.50
CA ASP A 118 16.56 -1.02 -15.40
C ASP A 118 16.57 -2.38 -14.71
N GLN A 119 16.86 -2.42 -13.40
CA GLN A 119 16.90 -3.63 -12.59
C GLN A 119 16.59 -3.28 -11.13
N VAL A 120 15.75 -4.07 -10.47
CA VAL A 120 15.40 -3.86 -9.05
C VAL A 120 16.38 -4.55 -8.09
N ASP A 121 16.94 -5.68 -8.49
CA ASP A 121 17.78 -6.52 -7.62
C ASP A 121 19.09 -5.84 -7.18
N CYS A 122 19.64 -4.95 -8.00
CA CYS A 122 20.90 -4.27 -7.70
C CYS A 122 20.76 -3.05 -6.79
N LEU A 123 19.53 -2.69 -6.38
CA LEU A 123 19.28 -1.52 -5.54
C LEU A 123 19.59 -1.81 -4.06
N ASP A 124 20.34 -0.93 -3.45
CA ASP A 124 20.58 -0.89 -1.99
C ASP A 124 19.53 0.02 -1.35
N LEU A 125 18.31 -0.53 -1.11
CA LEU A 125 17.17 0.25 -0.63
C LEU A 125 17.39 0.78 0.79
N GLU A 126 18.09 0.07 1.64
CA GLU A 126 18.45 0.55 2.98
C GLU A 126 19.25 1.87 2.92
N ARG A 127 20.08 2.01 1.90
CA ARG A 127 20.88 3.22 1.70
C ARG A 127 20.13 4.34 1.00
N ILE A 128 19.35 4.05 -0.05
CA ILE A 128 18.70 5.09 -0.86
C ILE A 128 17.28 5.42 -0.43
N GLY A 129 16.53 4.44 0.09
CA GLY A 129 15.11 4.54 0.43
C GLY A 129 14.75 5.74 1.32
N PRO A 130 15.52 6.03 2.39
CA PRO A 130 15.23 7.17 3.25
C PRO A 130 15.22 8.53 2.53
N ALA A 131 16.10 8.72 1.52
CA ALA A 131 16.15 9.98 0.75
C ALA A 131 14.92 10.16 -0.14
N PHE A 132 14.38 9.07 -0.70
CA PHE A 132 13.15 9.10 -1.48
C PHE A 132 11.92 9.29 -0.61
N GLU A 133 11.81 8.52 0.49
CA GLU A 133 10.68 8.62 1.44
C GLU A 133 10.50 10.03 1.99
N ASN A 134 11.62 10.66 2.42
CA ASN A 134 11.62 11.94 3.14
C ASN A 134 11.88 13.14 2.22
N HIS A 135 11.83 12.99 0.91
CA HIS A 135 12.05 14.09 -0.01
C HIS A 135 11.05 15.23 0.20
N GLU A 136 11.49 16.49 0.09
CA GLU A 136 10.68 17.70 0.35
C GLU A 136 9.38 17.75 -0.47
N ARG A 137 9.37 17.15 -1.67
CA ARG A 137 8.19 17.02 -2.54
C ARG A 137 7.01 16.32 -1.86
N PHE A 138 7.30 15.45 -0.88
CA PHE A 138 6.31 14.63 -0.18
C PHE A 138 6.07 15.08 1.27
N ALA A 139 6.69 16.19 1.68
CA ALA A 139 6.49 16.74 3.03
C ALA A 139 5.07 17.30 3.21
N PRO A 140 4.48 17.21 4.43
CA PRO A 140 5.02 16.57 5.63
C PRO A 140 4.74 15.05 5.70
N ASP A 141 3.91 14.51 4.80
CA ASP A 141 3.28 13.19 4.94
C ASP A 141 4.23 12.03 4.58
N ARG A 142 5.35 12.31 3.88
CA ARG A 142 6.25 11.30 3.31
C ARG A 142 5.53 10.43 2.28
N VAL A 143 6.20 9.42 1.72
CA VAL A 143 5.64 8.59 0.64
C VAL A 143 6.17 7.16 0.72
N ASN A 144 5.36 6.18 0.29
CA ASN A 144 5.86 4.85 -0.06
C ASN A 144 6.54 4.94 -1.43
N THR A 145 7.68 4.32 -1.59
CA THR A 145 8.49 4.42 -2.81
C THR A 145 8.64 3.04 -3.44
N GLU A 146 8.14 2.91 -4.66
CA GLU A 146 8.21 1.68 -5.45
C GLU A 146 9.24 1.85 -6.56
N PHE A 147 10.18 0.89 -6.64
CA PHE A 147 11.14 0.76 -7.73
C PHE A 147 10.68 -0.37 -8.64
N ILE A 148 10.43 -0.04 -9.91
CA ILE A 148 9.79 -0.93 -10.89
C ILE A 148 10.71 -1.19 -12.05
N HIS A 149 10.94 -2.46 -12.37
CA HIS A 149 11.42 -2.91 -13.66
C HIS A 149 10.25 -3.41 -14.50
N VAL A 150 10.13 -2.92 -15.72
CA VAL A 150 9.12 -3.39 -16.69
C VAL A 150 9.74 -4.52 -17.50
N ALA A 151 9.45 -5.76 -17.13
CA ALA A 151 10.00 -6.92 -17.84
C ALA A 151 9.36 -7.09 -19.23
N ASP A 152 8.05 -6.89 -19.30
CA ASP A 152 7.28 -6.83 -20.55
C ASP A 152 5.90 -6.17 -20.31
N ARG A 153 5.02 -6.21 -21.31
CA ARG A 153 3.70 -5.57 -21.22
C ARG A 153 2.74 -6.19 -20.20
N LYS A 154 3.08 -7.32 -19.61
CA LYS A 154 2.25 -8.06 -18.65
C LYS A 154 2.94 -8.35 -17.33
N HIS A 155 4.25 -8.06 -17.23
CA HIS A 155 5.04 -8.41 -16.05
C HIS A 155 5.87 -7.23 -15.57
N LEU A 156 5.70 -6.92 -14.29
CA LEU A 156 6.47 -5.94 -13.53
C LEU A 156 7.23 -6.66 -12.41
N GLU A 157 8.46 -6.22 -12.17
CA GLU A 157 9.23 -6.59 -10.99
C GLU A 157 9.28 -5.39 -10.05
N MET A 158 9.00 -5.58 -8.75
CA MET A 158 8.89 -4.50 -7.80
C MET A 158 9.68 -4.75 -6.53
N ARG A 159 10.38 -3.72 -6.07
CA ARG A 159 10.83 -3.59 -4.69
C ARG A 159 10.27 -2.29 -4.11
N VAL A 160 10.00 -2.29 -2.81
CA VAL A 160 9.34 -1.19 -2.13
C VAL A 160 10.08 -0.77 -0.86
N TRP A 161 10.18 0.54 -0.68
CA TRP A 161 10.52 1.18 0.59
C TRP A 161 9.25 1.79 1.17
N GLU A 162 8.68 1.17 2.20
CA GLU A 162 7.45 1.64 2.81
C GLU A 162 7.70 2.73 3.85
N ARG A 163 6.87 3.74 3.82
CA ARG A 163 6.89 4.87 4.73
C ARG A 163 6.83 4.44 6.20
N GLY A 164 7.89 4.74 6.94
CA GLY A 164 8.01 4.43 8.37
C GLY A 164 8.31 2.97 8.70
N SER A 165 8.48 2.10 7.70
CA SER A 165 8.75 0.67 7.88
C SER A 165 10.02 0.19 7.21
N GLY A 166 10.53 0.93 6.22
CA GLY A 166 11.70 0.52 5.45
C GLY A 166 11.37 -0.45 4.31
N GLU A 167 12.36 -1.22 3.85
CA GLU A 167 12.12 -2.24 2.84
C GLU A 167 11.24 -3.35 3.38
N THR A 168 10.15 -3.66 2.68
CA THR A 168 9.24 -4.75 3.01
C THR A 168 9.13 -5.74 1.86
N TRP A 169 8.72 -6.96 2.16
CA TRP A 169 8.66 -8.04 1.18
C TRP A 169 7.48 -7.93 0.21
N ALA A 170 6.41 -7.27 0.63
CA ALA A 170 5.21 -7.11 -0.18
C ALA A 170 4.37 -5.90 0.27
N CYS A 171 3.97 -5.08 -0.69
CA CYS A 171 3.02 -3.98 -0.51
C CYS A 171 1.91 -4.08 -1.56
N GLY A 172 0.71 -4.51 -1.14
CA GLY A 172 -0.42 -4.69 -2.06
C GLY A 172 -0.89 -3.37 -2.68
N THR A 173 -0.93 -2.28 -1.90
CA THR A 173 -1.27 -0.94 -2.41
C THR A 173 -0.19 -0.40 -3.34
N GLY A 174 1.10 -0.67 -3.04
CA GLY A 174 2.22 -0.35 -3.91
C GLY A 174 2.15 -1.09 -5.25
N ALA A 175 1.83 -2.39 -5.25
CA ALA A 175 1.62 -3.16 -6.48
C ALA A 175 0.47 -2.59 -7.32
N THR A 176 -0.68 -2.26 -6.70
CA THR A 176 -1.82 -1.64 -7.37
C THR A 176 -1.44 -0.28 -7.98
N ALA A 177 -0.75 0.57 -7.22
CA ALA A 177 -0.30 1.88 -7.69
C ALA A 177 0.71 1.75 -8.85
N SER A 178 1.60 0.75 -8.80
CA SER A 178 2.60 0.48 -9.82
C SER A 178 1.98 0.01 -11.15
N VAL A 179 0.98 -0.88 -11.09
CA VAL A 179 0.25 -1.29 -12.30
C VAL A 179 -0.48 -0.11 -12.91
N LEU A 180 -1.22 0.68 -12.10
CA LEU A 180 -1.93 1.85 -12.60
C LEU A 180 -0.98 2.88 -13.23
N ALA A 181 0.13 3.21 -12.56
CA ALA A 181 1.14 4.10 -13.11
C ALA A 181 1.70 3.59 -14.44
N SER A 182 1.95 2.28 -14.55
CA SER A 182 2.50 1.65 -15.75
C SER A 182 1.49 1.62 -16.91
N ILE A 183 0.19 1.46 -16.63
CA ILE A 183 -0.89 1.61 -17.61
C ILE A 183 -0.92 3.05 -18.13
N LEU A 184 -0.93 4.04 -17.23
CA LEU A 184 -0.95 5.46 -17.59
C LEU A 184 0.26 5.87 -18.43
N MET A 185 1.44 5.27 -18.17
CA MET A 185 2.65 5.46 -18.96
C MET A 185 2.67 4.68 -20.28
N GLY A 186 1.70 3.77 -20.50
CA GLY A 186 1.64 2.91 -21.69
C GLY A 186 2.70 1.80 -21.70
N TYR A 187 3.26 1.46 -20.55
CA TYR A 187 4.30 0.43 -20.42
C TYR A 187 3.72 -0.98 -20.33
N VAL A 188 2.54 -1.13 -19.75
CA VAL A 188 1.82 -2.41 -19.66
C VAL A 188 0.41 -2.29 -20.25
N ASP A 189 -0.24 -3.43 -20.46
CA ASP A 189 -1.64 -3.54 -20.88
C ASP A 189 -2.58 -3.21 -19.69
N ASP A 190 -3.90 -3.42 -19.84
CA ASP A 190 -4.91 -3.09 -18.82
C ASP A 190 -4.78 -3.95 -17.53
N GLU A 191 -3.94 -4.97 -17.56
CA GLU A 191 -3.60 -5.83 -16.43
C GLU A 191 -2.12 -6.24 -16.50
N ALA A 192 -1.49 -6.43 -15.36
CA ALA A 192 -0.13 -6.95 -15.24
C ALA A 192 0.07 -7.75 -13.96
N GLU A 193 0.94 -8.74 -14.03
CA GLU A 193 1.46 -9.47 -12.88
C GLU A 193 2.62 -8.67 -12.27
N VAL A 194 2.62 -8.53 -10.94
CA VAL A 194 3.71 -7.87 -10.20
C VAL A 194 4.44 -8.90 -9.36
N SER A 195 5.69 -9.18 -9.74
CA SER A 195 6.59 -10.00 -8.95
C SER A 195 7.18 -9.18 -7.82
N LEU A 196 6.94 -9.61 -6.58
CA LEU A 196 7.46 -9.02 -5.36
C LEU A 196 8.64 -9.84 -4.83
N GLN A 197 9.57 -9.22 -4.15
CA GLN A 197 10.66 -9.93 -3.50
C GLN A 197 10.13 -10.65 -2.25
N ILE A 198 9.53 -11.83 -2.43
CA ILE A 198 9.14 -12.71 -1.34
C ILE A 198 10.35 -13.59 -1.01
N GLY A 199 11.08 -13.17 0.02
CA GLY A 199 12.04 -14.00 0.73
C GLY A 199 13.26 -14.49 -0.06
N ARG A 200 14.40 -13.96 0.29
CA ARG A 200 15.67 -14.72 0.31
C ARG A 200 15.98 -15.12 1.73
#